data_b3eb139eb347e78201db600e8364e7f4
#
_entry.id   b3eb139eb347e78201db600e8364e7f4
#
_cell.length_a   1.000
_cell.length_b   1.000
_cell.length_c   1.000
_cell.angle_alpha   90.00
_cell.angle_beta   90.00
_cell.angle_gamma   90.00
#
_symmetry.space_group_name_H-M   'P 1'
#
loop_
_entity.id
_entity.type
_entity.pdbx_description
1 polymer ?
#
loop_
_entity_poly.entity_id
_entity_poly.type
_entity_poly.pdbx_seq_one_letter_code
_entity_poly.pdbx_strand_id
1 'polypeptide(L)'
;MLRLSLLAVVASLGVAACTSSPYTKPSDLRFQKKTQENNQPITLKRDEKLCSGDTAEQQNCPIEFYIDSIKAGNFYINNSAQYALKPETYNFKVKNCTEESCQSCDVDLNVGKLTSNEFVLSVNTDGKPFISNNGQPLSCEVKHQVAAQE
;
A
#
# COMPACT_ATOMS: atom_id res chain seq x y z
N MET A 1 -55.58 -38.18 -32.48
CA MET A 1 -54.10 -38.22 -32.45
C MET A 1 -53.61 -36.92 -31.83
N LEU A 2 -53.31 -36.91 -30.51
CA LEU A 2 -52.83 -35.74 -29.78
C LEU A 2 -51.30 -35.74 -29.83
N ARG A 3 -50.70 -34.70 -30.43
CA ARG A 3 -49.25 -34.46 -30.35
C ARG A 3 -48.93 -33.51 -29.19
N LEU A 4 -48.41 -34.05 -28.11
CA LEU A 4 -47.83 -33.26 -27.01
C LEU A 4 -46.46 -32.72 -27.46
N SER A 5 -46.36 -31.39 -27.61
CA SER A 5 -45.09 -30.70 -27.75
C SER A 5 -44.54 -30.35 -26.38
N LEU A 6 -43.47 -31.04 -25.95
CA LEU A 6 -42.73 -30.68 -24.76
C LEU A 6 -41.81 -29.48 -25.07
N LEU A 7 -42.13 -28.32 -24.51
CA LEU A 7 -41.25 -27.14 -24.47
C LEU A 7 -40.27 -27.29 -23.29
N ALA A 8 -39.03 -27.64 -23.59
CA ALA A 8 -37.96 -27.63 -22.61
C ALA A 8 -37.46 -26.19 -22.42
N VAL A 9 -37.80 -25.57 -21.28
CA VAL A 9 -37.25 -24.28 -20.86
C VAL A 9 -35.91 -24.55 -20.22
N VAL A 10 -34.82 -24.24 -20.92
CA VAL A 10 -33.46 -24.25 -20.35
C VAL A 10 -33.25 -22.95 -19.58
N ALA A 11 -33.39 -23.00 -18.27
CA ALA A 11 -33.01 -21.90 -17.37
C ALA A 11 -31.48 -21.85 -17.27
N SER A 12 -30.85 -20.94 -18.02
CA SER A 12 -29.42 -20.60 -17.86
C SER A 12 -29.24 -19.82 -16.58
N LEU A 13 -28.77 -20.50 -15.52
CA LEU A 13 -28.26 -19.87 -14.30
C LEU A 13 -26.96 -19.13 -14.64
N GLY A 14 -27.06 -17.83 -14.89
CA GLY A 14 -25.92 -16.95 -14.98
C GLY A 14 -25.21 -16.87 -13.63
N VAL A 15 -24.08 -17.56 -13.48
CA VAL A 15 -23.18 -17.41 -12.33
C VAL A 15 -22.51 -16.04 -12.48
N ALA A 16 -23.04 -15.01 -11.81
CA ALA A 16 -22.34 -13.75 -11.65
C ALA A 16 -21.12 -14.02 -10.75
N ALA A 17 -19.97 -14.28 -11.38
CA ALA A 17 -18.70 -14.30 -10.67
C ALA A 17 -18.41 -12.87 -10.18
N CYS A 18 -18.65 -12.61 -8.89
CA CYS A 18 -18.17 -11.42 -8.22
C CYS A 18 -16.63 -11.52 -8.17
N THR A 19 -15.95 -11.03 -9.19
CA THR A 19 -14.50 -10.84 -9.16
C THR A 19 -14.21 -9.65 -8.25
N SER A 20 -13.84 -9.92 -7.00
CA SER A 20 -13.31 -8.87 -6.11
C SER A 20 -12.03 -8.33 -6.72
N SER A 21 -11.93 -6.99 -6.89
CA SER A 21 -10.71 -6.34 -7.36
C SER A 21 -9.53 -6.72 -6.44
N PRO A 22 -8.37 -7.10 -6.98
CA PRO A 22 -7.18 -7.43 -6.19
C PRO A 22 -6.64 -6.22 -5.42
N TYR A 23 -7.11 -5.00 -5.72
CA TYR A 23 -6.63 -3.74 -5.14
C TYR A 23 -7.41 -3.29 -3.90
N THR A 24 -8.40 -4.06 -3.43
CA THR A 24 -9.26 -3.65 -2.32
C THR A 24 -8.58 -3.68 -0.95
N LYS A 25 -7.48 -4.41 -0.83
CA LYS A 25 -6.75 -4.58 0.44
C LYS A 25 -5.24 -4.54 0.21
N PRO A 26 -4.47 -4.02 1.18
CA PRO A 26 -3.03 -4.14 1.13
C PRO A 26 -2.61 -5.60 1.27
N SER A 27 -1.47 -5.96 0.69
CA SER A 27 -0.87 -7.30 0.77
C SER A 27 0.45 -7.27 1.55
N ASP A 28 1.00 -8.45 1.84
CA ASP A 28 2.31 -8.64 2.48
C ASP A 28 2.48 -7.94 3.84
N LEU A 29 1.38 -7.77 4.58
CA LEU A 29 1.38 -7.06 5.85
C LEU A 29 2.18 -7.78 6.93
N ARG A 30 3.04 -7.03 7.63
CA ARG A 30 3.82 -7.45 8.79
C ARG A 30 3.65 -6.43 9.92
N PHE A 31 4.20 -6.73 11.11
CA PHE A 31 4.17 -5.84 12.29
C PHE A 31 2.77 -5.45 12.77
N GLN A 32 1.77 -6.29 12.53
CA GLN A 32 0.38 -6.01 12.93
C GLN A 32 0.05 -6.54 14.33
N LYS A 33 0.88 -7.43 14.88
CA LYS A 33 0.61 -8.07 16.18
C LYS A 33 0.92 -7.12 17.32
N LYS A 34 -0.13 -6.68 18.02
CA LYS A 34 0.01 -5.93 19.26
C LYS A 34 0.47 -6.84 20.40
N THR A 35 1.48 -6.39 21.14
CA THR A 35 2.01 -7.02 22.35
C THR A 35 2.19 -5.97 23.43
N GLN A 36 2.70 -6.35 24.62
CA GLN A 36 3.06 -5.37 25.66
C GLN A 36 4.19 -4.45 25.22
N GLU A 37 5.14 -4.96 24.42
CA GLU A 37 6.27 -4.18 23.89
C GLU A 37 5.87 -3.41 22.63
N ASN A 38 5.16 -4.06 21.69
CA ASN A 38 4.68 -3.46 20.44
C ASN A 38 3.31 -2.83 20.69
N ASN A 39 3.26 -1.73 21.42
CA ASN A 39 2.03 -1.08 21.87
C ASN A 39 1.77 0.29 21.24
N GLN A 40 2.67 0.79 20.43
CA GLN A 40 2.49 2.03 19.67
C GLN A 40 1.72 1.73 18.38
N PRO A 41 0.44 2.14 18.27
CA PRO A 41 -0.33 1.95 17.06
C PRO A 41 0.10 2.99 16.01
N ILE A 42 0.28 2.53 14.77
CA ILE A 42 0.50 3.35 13.59
C ILE A 42 -0.55 2.99 12.56
N THR A 43 -1.24 3.98 12.02
CA THR A 43 -2.18 3.81 10.90
C THR A 43 -1.55 4.37 9.64
N LEU A 44 -1.48 3.55 8.61
CA LEU A 44 -0.97 3.92 7.30
C LEU A 44 -2.13 3.87 6.30
N LYS A 45 -2.31 4.94 5.54
CA LYS A 45 -3.33 5.04 4.50
C LYS A 45 -2.67 5.42 3.17
N ARG A 46 -3.08 4.81 2.08
CA ARG A 46 -2.72 5.25 0.73
C ARG A 46 -3.83 6.17 0.23
N ASP A 47 -3.48 7.34 -0.26
CA ASP A 47 -4.44 8.26 -0.89
C ASP A 47 -4.94 7.74 -2.25
N GLU A 48 -5.74 8.54 -2.94
CA GLU A 48 -6.34 8.19 -4.24
C GLU A 48 -5.48 8.53 -5.45
N LYS A 49 -4.29 9.13 -5.26
CA LYS A 49 -3.41 9.52 -6.36
C LYS A 49 -2.82 8.30 -7.05
N LEU A 50 -3.08 8.19 -8.33
CA LEU A 50 -2.54 7.17 -9.21
C LEU A 50 -1.19 7.60 -9.80
N CYS A 51 -0.36 6.64 -10.16
CA CYS A 51 0.79 6.87 -11.02
C CYS A 51 0.34 7.17 -12.46
N SER A 52 1.19 7.79 -13.23
CA SER A 52 0.89 8.06 -14.66
C SER A 52 0.63 6.73 -15.39
N GLY A 53 -0.47 6.67 -16.11
CA GLY A 53 -0.87 5.48 -16.87
C GLY A 53 -1.69 4.46 -16.07
N ASP A 54 -1.81 4.59 -14.75
CA ASP A 54 -2.66 3.73 -13.94
C ASP A 54 -4.13 4.19 -13.95
N THR A 55 -5.02 3.24 -13.74
CA THR A 55 -6.45 3.47 -13.45
C THR A 55 -6.85 2.79 -12.15
N ALA A 56 -8.05 3.04 -11.64
CA ALA A 56 -8.55 2.37 -10.44
C ALA A 56 -8.66 0.85 -10.61
N GLU A 57 -8.93 0.41 -11.84
CA GLU A 57 -9.09 -1.01 -12.22
C GLU A 57 -7.75 -1.67 -12.58
N GLN A 58 -6.72 -0.89 -12.89
CA GLN A 58 -5.40 -1.38 -13.30
C GLN A 58 -4.30 -0.53 -12.65
N GLN A 59 -3.83 -0.98 -11.48
CA GLN A 59 -2.82 -0.30 -10.69
C GLN A 59 -1.50 -1.06 -10.77
N ASN A 60 -0.60 -0.58 -11.63
CA ASN A 60 0.72 -1.18 -11.89
C ASN A 60 1.82 -0.61 -11.01
N CYS A 61 1.50 0.44 -10.23
CA CYS A 61 2.43 1.19 -9.41
C CYS A 61 1.96 1.24 -7.93
N PRO A 62 1.87 0.09 -7.23
CA PRO A 62 1.58 0.09 -5.80
C PRO A 62 2.75 0.74 -5.04
N ILE A 63 2.45 1.29 -3.86
CA ILE A 63 3.49 1.74 -2.94
C ILE A 63 3.85 0.60 -1.99
N GLU A 64 5.10 0.16 -2.07
CA GLU A 64 5.69 -0.75 -1.09
C GLU A 64 6.11 0.05 0.14
N PHE A 65 5.72 -0.41 1.32
CA PHE A 65 6.13 0.18 2.59
C PHE A 65 7.08 -0.76 3.33
N TYR A 66 8.15 -0.19 3.87
CA TYR A 66 9.18 -0.90 4.61
C TYR A 66 9.37 -0.25 5.98
N ILE A 67 9.68 -1.08 6.98
CA ILE A 67 10.12 -0.70 8.32
C ILE A 67 11.48 -1.37 8.54
N ASP A 68 12.54 -0.57 8.77
CA ASP A 68 13.92 -1.04 8.94
C ASP A 68 14.35 -2.03 7.84
N SER A 69 14.07 -1.67 6.58
CA SER A 69 14.37 -2.49 5.39
C SER A 69 13.54 -3.78 5.26
N ILE A 70 12.62 -4.07 6.19
CA ILE A 70 11.72 -5.22 6.10
C ILE A 70 10.42 -4.76 5.42
N LYS A 71 10.03 -5.40 4.32
CA LYS A 71 8.76 -5.11 3.66
C LYS A 71 7.60 -5.36 4.63
N ALA A 72 6.83 -4.31 4.88
CA ALA A 72 5.73 -4.29 5.83
C ALA A 72 4.36 -4.23 5.17
N GLY A 73 4.30 -3.93 3.88
CA GLY A 73 3.05 -3.94 3.13
C GLY A 73 3.19 -3.44 1.70
N ASN A 74 2.17 -3.72 0.91
CA ASN A 74 1.98 -3.28 -0.46
C ASN A 74 0.64 -2.57 -0.55
N PHE A 75 0.61 -1.32 -0.97
CA PHE A 75 -0.56 -0.45 -0.89
C PHE A 75 -1.01 0.02 -2.26
N TYR A 76 -2.24 -0.29 -2.59
CA TYR A 76 -3.00 0.29 -3.69
C TYR A 76 -3.77 1.52 -3.21
N ILE A 77 -4.34 2.31 -4.13
CA ILE A 77 -5.13 3.49 -3.75
C ILE A 77 -6.23 3.13 -2.74
N ASN A 78 -6.51 4.04 -1.81
CA ASN A 78 -7.51 3.89 -0.75
C ASN A 78 -7.27 2.71 0.21
N ASN A 79 -6.14 2.01 0.14
CA ASN A 79 -5.79 0.97 1.11
C ASN A 79 -5.40 1.59 2.46
N SER A 80 -5.65 0.84 3.52
CA SER A 80 -5.24 1.21 4.88
C SER A 80 -4.79 -0.03 5.65
N ALA A 81 -3.79 0.14 6.53
CA ALA A 81 -3.34 -0.89 7.44
C ALA A 81 -2.94 -0.29 8.80
N GLN A 82 -2.99 -1.10 9.84
CA GLN A 82 -2.53 -0.75 11.17
C GLN A 82 -1.32 -1.59 11.53
N TYR A 83 -0.36 -0.96 12.19
CA TYR A 83 0.86 -1.57 12.69
C TYR A 83 0.96 -1.37 14.19
N ALA A 84 1.66 -2.27 14.86
CA ALA A 84 1.97 -2.16 16.27
C ALA A 84 3.50 -2.26 16.43
N LEU A 85 4.11 -1.17 16.86
CA LEU A 85 5.56 -1.02 16.97
C LEU A 85 5.96 -0.75 18.43
N LYS A 86 7.24 -0.89 18.73
CA LYS A 86 7.84 -0.40 19.97
C LYS A 86 7.98 1.13 19.91
N PRO A 87 8.04 1.85 21.04
CA PRO A 87 8.27 3.29 21.06
C PRO A 87 9.74 3.62 20.79
N GLU A 88 10.25 3.24 19.63
CA GLU A 88 11.65 3.36 19.19
C GLU A 88 11.76 4.16 17.89
N THR A 89 12.97 4.41 17.43
CA THR A 89 13.24 5.00 16.12
C THR A 89 13.29 3.92 15.06
N TYR A 90 12.57 4.13 13.94
CA TYR A 90 12.54 3.26 12.78
C TYR A 90 12.83 4.03 11.52
N ASN A 91 13.44 3.39 10.55
CA ASN A 91 13.49 3.86 9.19
C ASN A 91 12.21 3.43 8.46
N PHE A 92 11.39 4.40 8.10
CA PHE A 92 10.24 4.19 7.22
C PHE A 92 10.65 4.48 5.79
N LYS A 93 10.47 3.53 4.91
CA LYS A 93 10.76 3.68 3.51
C LYS A 93 9.54 3.35 2.68
N VAL A 94 9.24 4.19 1.73
CA VAL A 94 8.27 3.93 0.66
C VAL A 94 8.99 3.81 -0.66
N LYS A 95 8.54 2.88 -1.48
CA LYS A 95 9.10 2.59 -2.79
C LYS A 95 7.97 2.29 -3.76
N ASN A 96 8.08 2.79 -4.95
CA ASN A 96 7.29 2.33 -6.08
C ASN A 96 8.21 2.05 -7.27
N CYS A 97 7.77 1.17 -8.15
CA CYS A 97 8.50 0.81 -9.35
C CYS A 97 7.56 0.89 -10.54
N THR A 98 8.08 1.42 -11.64
CA THR A 98 7.54 1.26 -12.98
C THR A 98 8.35 0.21 -13.71
N GLU A 99 8.02 -0.09 -14.97
CA GLU A 99 8.84 -0.99 -15.81
C GLU A 99 10.28 -0.48 -16.00
N GLU A 100 10.48 0.84 -15.98
CA GLU A 100 11.76 1.46 -16.28
C GLU A 100 12.63 1.71 -15.04
N SER A 101 12.03 2.05 -13.90
CA SER A 101 12.77 2.47 -12.71
C SER A 101 11.98 2.34 -11.41
N CYS A 102 12.70 2.29 -10.29
CA CYS A 102 12.15 2.39 -8.95
C CYS A 102 12.53 3.73 -8.31
N GLN A 103 11.58 4.32 -7.60
CA GLN A 103 11.79 5.52 -6.79
C GLN A 103 11.47 5.23 -5.32
N SER A 104 12.19 5.86 -4.42
CA SER A 104 11.95 5.69 -2.99
C SER A 104 12.12 6.97 -2.18
N CYS A 105 11.55 6.97 -1.00
CA CYS A 105 11.69 7.99 0.03
C CYS A 105 11.90 7.30 1.37
N ASP A 106 12.99 7.62 2.05
CA ASP A 106 13.36 7.09 3.36
C ASP A 106 13.21 8.21 4.40
N VAL A 107 12.66 7.89 5.57
CA VAL A 107 12.45 8.84 6.67
C VAL A 107 12.71 8.13 8.00
N ASP A 108 13.58 8.66 8.84
CA ASP A 108 13.78 8.17 10.20
C ASP A 108 12.81 8.85 11.18
N LEU A 109 12.04 8.04 11.90
CA LEU A 109 10.99 8.51 12.81
C LEU A 109 11.05 7.80 14.16
N ASN A 110 10.99 8.58 15.23
CA ASN A 110 10.80 8.03 16.57
C ASN A 110 9.30 7.90 16.85
N VAL A 111 8.77 6.67 16.78
CA VAL A 111 7.32 6.43 16.93
C VAL A 111 6.82 6.69 18.36
N GLY A 112 7.70 6.68 19.36
CA GLY A 112 7.35 7.05 20.73
C GLY A 112 7.19 8.55 20.97
N LYS A 113 7.59 9.41 20.00
CA LYS A 113 7.54 10.87 20.08
C LYS A 113 6.63 11.51 19.05
N LEU A 114 5.80 10.72 18.36
CA LEU A 114 4.89 11.23 17.32
C LEU A 114 3.77 12.07 17.94
N THR A 115 3.42 13.17 17.29
CA THR A 115 2.22 13.98 17.60
C THR A 115 0.96 13.40 16.95
N SER A 116 1.13 12.65 15.87
CA SER A 116 0.08 11.90 15.18
C SER A 116 0.62 10.56 14.72
N ASN A 117 -0.14 9.50 14.92
CA ASN A 117 0.14 8.12 14.47
C ASN A 117 -0.54 7.78 13.15
N GLU A 118 -1.13 8.76 12.48
CA GLU A 118 -1.68 8.58 11.15
C GLU A 118 -0.70 9.10 10.09
N PHE A 119 -0.39 8.23 9.13
CA PHE A 119 0.46 8.53 7.99
C PHE A 119 -0.29 8.30 6.69
N VAL A 120 0.01 9.13 5.70
CA VAL A 120 -0.54 8.99 4.36
C VAL A 120 0.60 8.74 3.37
N LEU A 121 0.46 7.69 2.59
CA LEU A 121 1.30 7.39 1.44
C LEU A 121 0.73 8.06 0.21
N SER A 122 1.56 8.69 -0.59
CA SER A 122 1.17 9.38 -1.81
C SER A 122 2.27 9.32 -2.86
N VAL A 123 1.95 9.75 -4.08
CA VAL A 123 2.93 10.02 -5.14
C VAL A 123 2.83 11.48 -5.55
N ASN A 124 3.97 12.08 -5.89
CA ASN A 124 3.99 13.43 -6.48
C ASN A 124 3.68 13.37 -7.99
N THR A 125 3.74 14.50 -8.67
CA THR A 125 3.49 14.62 -10.11
C THR A 125 4.47 13.81 -10.98
N ASP A 126 5.67 13.53 -10.46
CA ASP A 126 6.72 12.77 -11.15
C ASP A 126 6.63 11.25 -10.79
N GLY A 127 5.58 10.85 -10.07
CA GLY A 127 5.38 9.47 -9.63
C GLY A 127 6.25 9.05 -8.45
N LYS A 128 7.04 9.97 -7.85
CA LYS A 128 7.88 9.66 -6.69
C LYS A 128 7.02 9.47 -5.44
N PRO A 129 7.17 8.34 -4.71
CA PRO A 129 6.42 8.09 -3.50
C PRO A 129 6.94 8.94 -2.35
N PHE A 130 6.05 9.33 -1.44
CA PHE A 130 6.40 10.03 -0.21
C PHE A 130 5.43 9.69 0.92
N ILE A 131 5.84 10.02 2.13
CA ILE A 131 5.05 9.86 3.35
C ILE A 131 4.68 11.25 3.87
N SER A 132 3.45 11.43 4.30
CA SER A 132 3.02 12.61 5.04
C SER A 132 2.50 12.21 6.43
N ASN A 133 2.65 13.12 7.39
CA ASN A 133 2.11 13.00 8.73
C ASN A 133 1.41 14.31 9.06
N ASN A 134 0.21 14.23 9.60
CA ASN A 134 -0.57 15.41 9.95
C ASN A 134 -0.73 16.42 8.78
N GLY A 135 -0.89 15.90 7.57
CA GLY A 135 -1.06 16.70 6.34
C GLY A 135 0.23 17.35 5.80
N GLN A 136 1.38 17.13 6.43
CA GLN A 136 2.67 17.66 6.00
C GLN A 136 3.54 16.55 5.41
N PRO A 137 4.08 16.72 4.19
CA PRO A 137 5.06 15.79 3.65
C PRO A 137 6.32 15.74 4.53
N LEU A 138 6.78 14.54 4.81
CA LEU A 138 8.05 14.32 5.50
C LEU A 138 9.21 14.43 4.51
N SER A 139 10.32 15.02 4.97
CA SER A 139 11.52 15.15 4.14
C SER A 139 12.19 13.79 3.95
N CYS A 140 12.36 13.38 2.70
CA CYS A 140 13.08 12.15 2.39
C CYS A 140 14.58 12.35 2.65
N GLU A 141 15.19 11.39 3.33
CA GLU A 141 16.65 11.37 3.47
C GLU A 141 17.31 11.08 2.12
N VAL A 142 18.28 11.90 1.76
CA VAL A 142 19.15 11.65 0.62
C VAL A 142 20.26 10.72 1.09
N LYS A 143 20.05 9.40 0.95
CA LYS A 143 21.15 8.46 1.14
C LYS A 143 22.13 8.62 -0.02
N HIS A 144 23.23 9.34 0.20
CA HIS A 144 24.37 9.30 -0.69
C HIS A 144 24.87 7.87 -0.73
N GLN A 145 24.64 7.17 -1.85
CA GLN A 145 25.38 5.96 -2.14
C GLN A 145 26.85 6.37 -2.26
N VAL A 146 27.63 6.12 -1.23
CA VAL A 146 29.07 6.12 -1.35
C VAL A 146 29.38 4.97 -2.30
N ALA A 147 29.68 5.30 -3.54
CA ALA A 147 30.23 4.33 -4.47
C ALA A 147 31.49 3.76 -3.81
N ALA A 148 31.45 2.48 -3.52
CA ALA A 148 32.67 1.76 -3.15
C ALA A 148 33.61 1.85 -4.35
N GLN A 149 34.64 2.66 -4.22
CA GLN A 149 35.77 2.61 -5.13
C GLN A 149 36.59 1.38 -4.74
N GLU A 150 36.57 0.37 -5.62
CA GLU A 150 37.64 -0.61 -5.69
C GLU A 150 38.89 0.02 -6.29
#